data_3253e3caf2ff37f5ec56df7329130cec
#
_entry.id   3253e3caf2ff37f5ec56df7329130cec
#
_cell.length_a   1.000
_cell.length_b   1.000
_cell.length_c   1.000
_cell.angle_alpha   90.00
_cell.angle_beta   90.00
_cell.angle_gamma   90.00
#
_symmetry.space_group_name_H-M   'P 1'
#
loop_
_entity.id
_entity.type
_entity.pdbx_description
1 polymer ?
#
loop_
_entity_poly.entity_id
_entity_poly.type
_entity_poly.pdbx_seq_one_letter_code
_entity_poly.pdbx_strand_id
1 'polypeptide(L)'
;IERNLAVFKVASDKTLTPYADMEKNPHFVEDLMFSNQHIESMSDAPVDDMLTAKEDNPRVKQLKTRERFYMKNGKEVPKIKCYGIRDGIFEAIFDKFYVDRSLVMYGEDVAYWGGAFAVSRNMVDSVPRHRLFNSPISESAIVGTGVGYTMCGGRAVIELMYGDFIGCCGDEIFNQMAKWQAMSGGILKMPVVLRVAVGCKYGAQHSQEWTALCAHI
;
A
#
# COMPACT_ATOMS: atom_id res chain seq x y z
N ILE A 1 -13.57 -0.57 -40.77
CA ILE A 1 -12.25 -1.06 -41.22
C ILE A 1 -11.25 0.10 -41.20
N GLU A 2 -11.50 1.22 -41.92
CA GLU A 2 -10.56 2.35 -42.02
C GLU A 2 -10.15 2.92 -40.64
N ARG A 3 -11.12 3.10 -39.74
CA ARG A 3 -10.84 3.56 -38.39
C ARG A 3 -9.91 2.60 -37.63
N ASN A 4 -10.11 1.30 -37.79
CA ASN A 4 -9.29 0.29 -37.11
C ASN A 4 -7.87 0.28 -37.69
N LEU A 5 -7.73 0.48 -39.02
CA LEU A 5 -6.43 0.61 -39.66
C LEU A 5 -5.67 1.86 -39.21
N ALA A 6 -6.38 2.98 -39.02
CA ALA A 6 -5.79 4.21 -38.51
C ALA A 6 -5.28 4.01 -37.05
N VAL A 7 -6.09 3.39 -36.22
CA VAL A 7 -5.69 3.06 -34.84
C VAL A 7 -4.51 2.09 -34.82
N PHE A 8 -4.53 1.07 -35.66
CA PHE A 8 -3.44 0.11 -35.77
C PHE A 8 -2.12 0.78 -36.20
N LYS A 9 -2.17 1.70 -37.19
CA LYS A 9 -0.99 2.45 -37.60
C LYS A 9 -0.38 3.26 -36.46
N VAL A 10 -1.21 3.94 -35.67
CA VAL A 10 -0.74 4.68 -34.49
C VAL A 10 -0.17 3.74 -33.44
N ALA A 11 -0.87 2.64 -33.14
CA ALA A 11 -0.44 1.67 -32.12
C ALA A 11 0.84 0.92 -32.51
N SER A 12 1.12 0.76 -33.78
CA SER A 12 2.34 0.11 -34.28
C SER A 12 3.49 1.07 -34.60
N ASP A 13 3.26 2.37 -34.50
CA ASP A 13 4.30 3.38 -34.72
C ASP A 13 5.20 3.49 -33.47
N LYS A 14 6.42 3.03 -33.63
CA LYS A 14 7.44 3.02 -32.54
C LYS A 14 7.86 4.42 -32.06
N THR A 15 7.53 5.46 -32.80
CA THR A 15 7.82 6.85 -32.43
C THR A 15 6.72 7.45 -31.57
N LEU A 16 5.49 6.93 -31.65
CA LEU A 16 4.30 7.42 -30.94
C LEU A 16 3.89 6.52 -29.79
N THR A 17 4.12 5.23 -29.91
CA THR A 17 3.71 4.23 -28.91
C THR A 17 4.91 3.77 -28.10
N PRO A 18 4.78 3.65 -26.78
CA PRO A 18 5.83 3.10 -25.93
C PRO A 18 6.32 1.75 -26.47
N TYR A 19 7.59 1.66 -26.72
CA TYR A 19 8.22 0.49 -27.32
C TYR A 19 9.35 0.00 -26.43
N ALA A 20 9.30 -1.27 -26.07
CA ALA A 20 10.34 -1.93 -25.29
C ALA A 20 11.54 -2.24 -26.17
N ASP A 21 12.53 -1.37 -26.19
CA ASP A 21 13.82 -1.62 -26.83
C ASP A 21 14.80 -2.18 -25.79
N MET A 22 14.80 -3.51 -25.66
CA MET A 22 15.62 -4.22 -24.68
C MET A 22 17.12 -4.14 -24.99
N GLU A 23 17.51 -3.78 -26.21
CA GLU A 23 18.92 -3.56 -26.54
C GLU A 23 19.42 -2.21 -26.03
N LYS A 24 18.56 -1.19 -26.08
CA LYS A 24 18.88 0.14 -25.56
C LYS A 24 18.68 0.28 -24.06
N ASN A 25 17.66 -0.36 -23.52
CA ASN A 25 17.38 -0.38 -22.09
C ASN A 25 17.07 -1.81 -21.63
N PRO A 26 18.08 -2.57 -21.20
CA PRO A 26 17.87 -3.92 -20.65
C PRO A 26 16.95 -3.96 -19.43
N HIS A 27 16.81 -2.82 -18.73
CA HIS A 27 15.96 -2.67 -17.54
C HIS A 27 14.56 -2.13 -17.85
N PHE A 28 14.17 -2.01 -19.13
CA PHE A 28 12.90 -1.41 -19.54
C PHE A 28 11.69 -2.05 -18.83
N VAL A 29 11.68 -3.36 -18.68
CA VAL A 29 10.59 -4.07 -17.99
C VAL A 29 10.59 -3.75 -16.49
N GLU A 30 11.76 -3.72 -15.87
CA GLU A 30 11.92 -3.35 -14.46
C GLU A 30 11.47 -1.90 -14.23
N ASP A 31 11.86 -0.97 -15.09
CA ASP A 31 11.46 0.43 -15.01
C ASP A 31 9.94 0.63 -15.13
N LEU A 32 9.26 -0.24 -15.88
CA LEU A 32 7.79 -0.21 -16.00
C LEU A 32 7.07 -0.91 -14.83
N MET A 33 7.62 -2.02 -14.35
CA MET A 33 6.96 -2.87 -13.37
C MET A 33 7.31 -2.51 -11.93
N PHE A 34 8.50 -2.00 -11.68
CA PHE A 34 8.95 -1.65 -10.34
C PHE A 34 8.99 -0.13 -10.17
N SER A 35 8.41 0.33 -9.07
CA SER A 35 8.57 1.72 -8.67
C SER A 35 10.06 2.01 -8.43
N ASN A 36 10.66 2.75 -9.32
CA ASN A 36 12.07 3.15 -9.28
C ASN A 36 12.33 4.30 -8.29
N GLN A 37 11.75 4.23 -7.10
CA GLN A 37 11.88 5.21 -6.02
C GLN A 37 11.21 6.57 -6.27
N HIS A 38 10.55 6.77 -7.39
CA HIS A 38 9.81 8.00 -7.65
C HIS A 38 8.43 7.92 -7.01
N ILE A 39 8.20 8.73 -5.98
CA ILE A 39 6.91 8.86 -5.31
C ILE A 39 6.22 10.11 -5.85
N GLU A 40 5.22 9.91 -6.68
CA GLU A 40 4.36 11.00 -7.13
C GLU A 40 3.26 11.27 -6.09
N SER A 41 3.05 12.55 -5.77
CA SER A 41 1.82 12.94 -5.08
C SER A 41 0.65 12.81 -6.04
N MET A 42 -0.41 12.15 -5.60
CA MET A 42 -1.63 11.99 -6.40
C MET A 42 -2.66 13.09 -6.12
N SER A 43 -2.42 13.93 -5.14
CA SER A 43 -3.32 15.00 -4.74
C SER A 43 -2.54 16.26 -4.37
N ASP A 44 -2.81 17.35 -5.11
CA ASP A 44 -2.30 18.69 -4.80
C ASP A 44 -3.22 19.44 -3.82
N ALA A 45 -4.33 18.84 -3.42
CA ALA A 45 -5.26 19.45 -2.48
C ALA A 45 -4.65 19.52 -1.08
N PRO A 46 -4.78 20.66 -0.39
CA PRO A 46 -4.34 20.78 0.99
C PRO A 46 -5.04 19.76 1.89
N VAL A 47 -4.32 19.22 2.85
CA VAL A 47 -4.89 18.34 3.87
C VAL A 47 -5.40 19.22 5.01
N ASP A 48 -6.72 19.44 5.03
CA ASP A 48 -7.43 20.31 5.97
C ASP A 48 -8.52 19.55 6.77
N ASP A 49 -8.64 18.25 6.55
CA ASP A 49 -9.70 17.41 7.09
C ASP A 49 -9.28 16.57 8.30
N MET A 50 -8.04 16.69 8.76
CA MET A 50 -7.57 15.95 9.93
C MET A 50 -8.27 16.40 11.21
N LEU A 51 -8.64 15.42 12.06
CA LEU A 51 -9.39 15.70 13.30
C LEU A 51 -8.54 16.36 14.39
N THR A 52 -7.24 16.06 14.41
CA THR A 52 -6.29 16.60 15.40
C THR A 52 -4.94 16.88 14.75
N ALA A 53 -4.11 17.68 15.39
CA ALA A 53 -2.70 17.78 15.02
C ALA A 53 -1.99 16.43 15.24
N LYS A 54 -0.98 16.15 14.45
CA LYS A 54 -0.21 14.89 14.51
C LYS A 54 0.35 14.61 15.91
N GLU A 55 0.87 15.65 16.56
CA GLU A 55 1.49 15.58 17.88
C GLU A 55 0.48 15.28 18.99
N ASP A 56 -0.79 15.53 18.75
CA ASP A 56 -1.86 15.29 19.73
C ASP A 56 -2.36 13.86 19.75
N ASN A 57 -2.02 13.07 18.75
CA ASN A 57 -2.40 11.67 18.70
C ASN A 57 -1.83 10.90 19.90
N PRO A 58 -2.67 10.11 20.62
CA PRO A 58 -2.25 9.39 21.83
C PRO A 58 -1.06 8.46 21.59
N ARG A 59 -1.01 7.77 20.44
CA ARG A 59 0.07 6.86 20.11
C ARG A 59 1.36 7.60 19.78
N VAL A 60 1.29 8.72 19.11
CA VAL A 60 2.46 9.57 18.84
C VAL A 60 3.05 10.07 20.15
N LYS A 61 2.22 10.53 21.09
CA LYS A 61 2.65 10.90 22.44
C LYS A 61 3.34 9.74 23.17
N GLN A 62 2.74 8.55 23.11
CA GLN A 62 3.31 7.35 23.72
C GLN A 62 4.64 6.95 23.09
N LEU A 63 4.78 7.03 21.76
CA LEU A 63 6.02 6.67 21.07
C LEU A 63 7.17 7.64 21.38
N LYS A 64 6.86 8.94 21.54
CA LYS A 64 7.87 9.95 21.92
C LYS A 64 8.50 9.68 23.30
N THR A 65 7.77 9.05 24.21
CA THR A 65 8.23 8.77 25.59
C THR A 65 8.87 7.40 25.75
N ARG A 66 8.78 6.51 24.75
CA ARG A 66 9.36 5.16 24.84
C ARG A 66 10.87 5.21 24.72
N GLU A 67 11.55 4.88 25.81
CA GLU A 67 12.95 4.50 25.81
C GLU A 67 13.05 2.98 25.67
N ARG A 68 13.86 2.49 24.74
CA ARG A 68 14.11 1.06 24.54
C ARG A 68 15.61 0.81 24.52
N PHE A 69 16.01 -0.32 25.08
CA PHE A 69 17.37 -0.83 25.03
C PHE A 69 17.47 -1.87 23.93
N TYR A 70 18.63 -1.98 23.29
CA TYR A 70 18.97 -3.16 22.50
C TYR A 70 20.30 -3.73 22.95
N MET A 71 20.44 -5.04 22.78
CA MET A 71 21.68 -5.74 23.14
C MET A 71 22.62 -5.73 21.95
N LYS A 72 23.83 -5.21 22.11
CA LYS A 72 24.90 -5.28 21.12
C LYS A 72 26.09 -5.98 21.76
N ASN A 73 26.47 -7.13 21.23
CA ASN A 73 27.59 -7.94 21.74
C ASN A 73 27.49 -8.26 23.25
N GLY A 74 26.27 -8.62 23.69
CA GLY A 74 26.00 -8.96 25.09
C GLY A 74 25.99 -7.79 26.08
N LYS A 75 26.07 -6.54 25.59
CA LYS A 75 25.98 -5.33 26.43
C LYS A 75 24.72 -4.53 26.08
N GLU A 76 24.04 -4.04 27.10
CA GLU A 76 22.96 -3.06 26.90
C GLU A 76 23.53 -1.78 26.32
N VAL A 77 22.97 -1.33 25.20
CA VAL A 77 23.25 -0.02 24.63
C VAL A 77 22.11 0.91 25.04
N PRO A 78 22.38 1.87 25.94
CA PRO A 78 21.33 2.71 26.48
C PRO A 78 20.82 3.74 25.46
N LYS A 79 19.52 4.01 25.54
CA LYS A 79 18.83 5.21 25.01
C LYS A 79 18.87 5.46 23.52
N ILE A 80 18.81 4.42 22.69
CA ILE A 80 18.43 4.60 21.30
C ILE A 80 16.92 4.44 21.21
N LYS A 81 16.22 5.37 20.55
CA LYS A 81 14.82 5.21 20.18
C LYS A 81 14.72 4.06 19.19
N CYS A 82 14.47 2.86 19.68
CA CYS A 82 14.20 1.70 18.85
C CYS A 82 12.69 1.57 18.69
N TYR A 83 12.23 1.67 17.43
CA TYR A 83 10.84 1.37 17.08
C TYR A 83 10.73 -0.10 16.70
N GLY A 84 9.65 -0.75 17.13
CA GLY A 84 9.26 -2.02 16.53
C GLY A 84 8.80 -1.80 15.09
N ILE A 85 8.91 -2.80 14.22
CA ILE A 85 8.43 -2.75 12.82
C ILE A 85 6.99 -2.22 12.76
N ARG A 86 6.12 -2.68 13.66
CA ARG A 86 4.73 -2.21 13.78
C ARG A 86 4.64 -0.69 13.97
N ASP A 87 5.47 -0.14 14.83
CA ASP A 87 5.45 1.29 15.13
C ASP A 87 6.03 2.11 13.96
N GLY A 88 7.03 1.57 13.27
CA GLY A 88 7.56 2.19 12.04
C GLY A 88 6.53 2.21 10.90
N ILE A 89 5.77 1.13 10.71
CA ILE A 89 4.68 1.08 9.73
C ILE A 89 3.58 2.10 10.11
N PHE A 90 3.22 2.17 11.40
CA PHE A 90 2.27 3.16 11.88
C PHE A 90 2.72 4.58 11.52
N GLU A 91 3.95 4.96 11.88
CA GLU A 91 4.46 6.31 11.62
C GLU A 91 4.48 6.62 10.13
N ALA A 92 4.96 5.69 9.30
CA ALA A 92 5.04 5.89 7.85
C ALA A 92 3.66 6.15 7.22
N ILE A 93 2.64 5.38 7.59
CA ILE A 93 1.28 5.57 7.07
C ILE A 93 0.65 6.83 7.67
N PHE A 94 0.81 7.04 8.98
CA PHE A 94 0.22 8.16 9.69
C PHE A 94 0.74 9.51 9.16
N ASP A 95 2.03 9.60 8.88
CA ASP A 95 2.64 10.79 8.28
C ASP A 95 2.06 11.10 6.90
N LYS A 96 1.76 10.07 6.11
CA LYS A 96 1.16 10.25 4.78
C LYS A 96 -0.26 10.79 4.83
N PHE A 97 -1.03 10.49 5.86
CA PHE A 97 -2.36 11.09 6.02
C PHE A 97 -2.33 12.61 6.15
N TYR A 98 -1.25 13.19 6.68
CA TYR A 98 -1.08 14.65 6.84
C TYR A 98 -0.53 15.37 5.60
N VAL A 99 -0.10 14.63 4.58
CA VAL A 99 0.51 15.23 3.39
C VAL A 99 -0.19 14.83 2.08
N ASP A 100 -1.10 13.86 2.12
CA ASP A 100 -1.85 13.43 0.95
C ASP A 100 -3.32 13.23 1.28
N ARG A 101 -4.17 14.15 0.80
CA ARG A 101 -5.62 14.09 1.03
C ARG A 101 -6.29 12.91 0.32
N SER A 102 -5.69 12.39 -0.75
CA SER A 102 -6.21 11.25 -1.48
C SER A 102 -5.97 9.91 -0.78
N LEU A 103 -5.12 9.87 0.24
CA LEU A 103 -4.81 8.62 0.93
C LEU A 103 -6.01 8.13 1.72
N VAL A 104 -6.41 6.90 1.46
CA VAL A 104 -7.36 6.13 2.28
C VAL A 104 -6.69 4.87 2.83
N MET A 105 -7.12 4.43 4.01
CA MET A 105 -6.76 3.14 4.56
C MET A 105 -8.00 2.40 5.03
N TYR A 106 -8.15 1.15 4.63
CA TYR A 106 -9.27 0.33 5.07
C TYR A 106 -8.96 -1.16 5.00
N GLY A 107 -9.83 -1.93 5.59
CA GLY A 107 -9.79 -3.38 5.73
C GLY A 107 -10.65 -3.80 6.91
N GLU A 108 -10.58 -5.06 7.29
CA GLU A 108 -11.32 -5.58 8.41
C GLU A 108 -10.72 -5.08 9.72
N ASP A 109 -11.56 -4.50 10.58
CA ASP A 109 -11.19 -3.98 11.90
C ASP A 109 -10.02 -2.98 11.94
N VAL A 110 -9.73 -2.33 10.83
CA VAL A 110 -8.58 -1.42 10.69
C VAL A 110 -8.74 -0.15 11.52
N ALA A 111 -9.96 0.40 11.58
CA ALA A 111 -10.18 1.70 12.22
C ALA A 111 -10.10 1.62 13.75
N TYR A 112 -10.92 0.81 14.39
CA TYR A 112 -11.03 0.82 15.86
C TYR A 112 -10.08 -0.14 16.56
N TRP A 113 -9.98 -1.36 16.08
CA TRP A 113 -9.05 -2.35 16.63
C TRP A 113 -7.60 -2.10 16.20
N GLY A 114 -7.42 -1.41 15.08
CA GLY A 114 -6.10 -1.09 14.55
C GLY A 114 -5.56 -2.14 13.60
N GLY A 115 -6.43 -2.97 13.04
CA GLY A 115 -6.09 -4.02 12.10
C GLY A 115 -5.24 -5.14 12.70
N ALA A 116 -4.74 -5.99 11.85
CA ALA A 116 -3.86 -7.08 12.26
C ALA A 116 -2.60 -6.53 12.96
N PHE A 117 -2.28 -7.10 14.11
CA PHE A 117 -1.18 -6.67 15.00
C PHE A 117 -1.29 -5.22 15.51
N ALA A 118 -2.47 -4.62 15.45
CA ALA A 118 -2.73 -3.26 15.91
C ALA A 118 -1.81 -2.20 15.27
N VAL A 119 -1.54 -2.34 13.98
CA VAL A 119 -0.68 -1.40 13.24
C VAL A 119 -1.31 -0.02 13.18
N SER A 120 -2.61 0.09 12.84
CA SER A 120 -3.34 1.35 12.72
C SER A 120 -4.04 1.81 14.01
N ARG A 121 -3.79 1.15 15.15
CA ARG A 121 -4.42 1.52 16.43
C ARG A 121 -4.17 2.99 16.75
N ASN A 122 -5.23 3.68 17.19
CA ASN A 122 -5.27 5.11 17.47
C ASN A 122 -5.11 6.06 16.28
N MET A 123 -5.01 5.59 15.04
CA MET A 123 -5.08 6.50 13.88
C MET A 123 -6.44 7.17 13.80
N VAL A 124 -7.52 6.47 14.16
CA VAL A 124 -8.90 6.95 14.12
C VAL A 124 -9.14 8.18 15.00
N ASP A 125 -8.28 8.41 15.99
CA ASP A 125 -8.36 9.61 16.85
C ASP A 125 -7.97 10.90 16.09
N SER A 126 -7.31 10.76 14.96
CA SER A 126 -6.78 11.89 14.17
C SER A 126 -7.22 11.87 12.71
N VAL A 127 -7.47 10.70 12.15
CA VAL A 127 -7.83 10.52 10.74
C VAL A 127 -9.35 10.42 10.61
N PRO A 128 -9.98 11.21 9.72
CA PRO A 128 -11.44 11.17 9.56
C PRO A 128 -11.91 9.84 8.96
N ARG A 129 -13.17 9.47 9.25
CA ARG A 129 -13.75 8.18 8.88
C ARG A 129 -13.87 7.93 7.39
N HIS A 130 -13.92 8.94 6.57
CA HIS A 130 -13.95 8.76 5.12
C HIS A 130 -12.57 8.42 4.53
N ARG A 131 -11.51 8.55 5.34
CA ARG A 131 -10.15 8.19 4.96
C ARG A 131 -9.61 6.97 5.71
N LEU A 132 -10.17 6.64 6.88
CA LEU A 132 -9.81 5.47 7.67
C LEU A 132 -11.10 4.77 8.16
N PHE A 133 -11.40 3.60 7.61
CA PHE A 133 -12.67 2.93 7.89
C PHE A 133 -12.55 1.40 7.86
N ASN A 134 -13.50 0.72 8.50
CA ASN A 134 -13.63 -0.73 8.41
C ASN A 134 -14.42 -1.11 7.17
N SER A 135 -13.97 -2.16 6.50
CA SER A 135 -14.75 -2.85 5.46
C SER A 135 -15.57 -4.00 6.06
N PRO A 136 -16.63 -4.44 5.40
CA PRO A 136 -17.16 -5.77 5.61
C PRO A 136 -16.14 -6.86 5.30
N ILE A 137 -16.35 -8.08 5.80
CA ILE A 137 -15.55 -9.25 5.44
C ILE A 137 -15.88 -9.61 3.98
N SER A 138 -15.00 -9.21 3.08
CA SER A 138 -15.10 -9.46 1.64
C SER A 138 -13.79 -9.12 0.96
N GLU A 139 -12.82 -10.02 0.99
CA GLU A 139 -11.45 -9.78 0.60
C GLU A 139 -11.30 -9.36 -0.87
N SER A 140 -12.04 -10.00 -1.78
CA SER A 140 -12.10 -9.57 -3.20
C SER A 140 -12.55 -8.13 -3.35
N ALA A 141 -13.60 -7.72 -2.60
CA ALA A 141 -14.08 -6.35 -2.64
C ALA A 141 -13.09 -5.37 -2.01
N ILE A 142 -12.41 -5.77 -0.94
CA ILE A 142 -11.36 -4.95 -0.29
C ILE A 142 -10.25 -4.63 -1.30
N VAL A 143 -9.72 -5.64 -1.98
CA VAL A 143 -8.63 -5.43 -2.94
C VAL A 143 -9.15 -4.75 -4.21
N GLY A 144 -10.25 -5.23 -4.78
CA GLY A 144 -10.81 -4.68 -6.02
C GLY A 144 -11.20 -3.22 -5.92
N THR A 145 -11.77 -2.79 -4.79
CA THR A 145 -12.08 -1.35 -4.58
C THR A 145 -10.82 -0.51 -4.40
N GLY A 146 -9.76 -1.06 -3.80
CA GLY A 146 -8.46 -0.38 -3.72
C GLY A 146 -7.86 -0.16 -5.09
N VAL A 147 -7.90 -1.17 -5.95
CA VAL A 147 -7.49 -1.05 -7.35
C VAL A 147 -8.31 0.03 -8.06
N GLY A 148 -9.65 -0.06 -8.00
CA GLY A 148 -10.53 0.92 -8.65
C GLY A 148 -10.31 2.34 -8.16
N TYR A 149 -10.14 2.54 -6.86
CA TYR A 149 -9.87 3.85 -6.27
C TYR A 149 -8.55 4.45 -6.79
N THR A 150 -7.50 3.65 -6.88
CA THR A 150 -6.20 4.14 -7.37
C THR A 150 -6.22 4.40 -8.87
N MET A 151 -6.97 3.65 -9.65
CA MET A 151 -7.22 3.95 -11.08
C MET A 151 -7.94 5.28 -11.27
N CYS A 152 -8.73 5.73 -10.30
CA CYS A 152 -9.38 7.04 -10.29
C CYS A 152 -8.49 8.18 -9.76
N GLY A 153 -7.21 7.92 -9.50
CA GLY A 153 -6.25 8.92 -9.06
C GLY A 153 -6.08 9.04 -7.54
N GLY A 154 -6.70 8.14 -6.76
CA GLY A 154 -6.50 8.08 -5.32
C GLY A 154 -5.24 7.28 -4.93
N ARG A 155 -4.94 7.27 -3.65
CA ARG A 155 -3.90 6.44 -3.04
C ARG A 155 -4.51 5.59 -1.93
N ALA A 156 -4.19 4.30 -1.90
CA ALA A 156 -4.78 3.38 -0.94
C ALA A 156 -3.75 2.55 -0.19
N VAL A 157 -3.96 2.39 1.11
CA VAL A 157 -3.38 1.33 1.92
C VAL A 157 -4.53 0.40 2.31
N ILE A 158 -4.55 -0.80 1.79
CA ILE A 158 -5.58 -1.79 2.07
C ILE A 158 -5.00 -2.94 2.88
N GLU A 159 -5.78 -3.50 3.78
CA GLU A 159 -5.33 -4.56 4.66
C GLU A 159 -6.15 -5.83 4.47
N LEU A 160 -5.46 -6.94 4.20
CA LEU A 160 -5.97 -8.29 4.43
C LEU A 160 -5.52 -8.76 5.80
N MET A 161 -6.45 -9.32 6.56
CA MET A 161 -6.19 -9.69 7.95
C MET A 161 -5.11 -10.76 8.08
N TYR A 162 -5.11 -11.75 7.15
CA TYR A 162 -4.10 -12.81 7.10
C TYR A 162 -3.74 -13.20 5.67
N GLY A 163 -2.53 -13.74 5.50
CA GLY A 163 -2.01 -14.22 4.23
C GLY A 163 -2.85 -15.30 3.56
N ASP A 164 -3.52 -16.12 4.35
CA ASP A 164 -4.44 -17.17 3.90
C ASP A 164 -5.54 -16.60 2.97
N PHE A 165 -5.99 -15.39 3.22
CA PHE A 165 -7.08 -14.75 2.48
C PHE A 165 -6.66 -14.16 1.14
N ILE A 166 -5.39 -14.18 0.79
CA ILE A 166 -4.90 -13.88 -0.57
C ILE A 166 -5.61 -14.76 -1.60
N GLY A 167 -5.92 -16.02 -1.24
CA GLY A 167 -6.67 -16.93 -2.10
C GLY A 167 -8.08 -16.45 -2.44
N CYS A 168 -8.72 -15.67 -1.56
CA CYS A 168 -10.07 -15.14 -1.79
C CYS A 168 -10.09 -13.99 -2.79
N CYS A 169 -8.96 -13.34 -3.06
CA CYS A 169 -8.82 -12.16 -3.92
C CYS A 169 -7.68 -12.31 -4.93
N GLY A 170 -7.44 -13.54 -5.38
CA GLY A 170 -6.33 -13.85 -6.28
C GLY A 170 -6.38 -13.07 -7.60
N ASP A 171 -7.55 -12.94 -8.23
CA ASP A 171 -7.68 -12.17 -9.47
C ASP A 171 -7.37 -10.69 -9.25
N GLU A 172 -7.91 -10.11 -8.20
CA GLU A 172 -7.70 -8.70 -7.87
C GLU A 172 -6.23 -8.38 -7.60
N ILE A 173 -5.47 -9.30 -7.00
CA ILE A 173 -4.04 -9.13 -6.76
C ILE A 173 -3.24 -9.44 -8.01
N PHE A 174 -3.41 -10.64 -8.59
CA PHE A 174 -2.50 -11.18 -9.59
C PHE A 174 -2.75 -10.63 -10.99
N ASN A 175 -3.96 -10.21 -11.28
CA ASN A 175 -4.34 -9.65 -12.58
C ASN A 175 -4.61 -8.16 -12.52
N GLN A 176 -5.44 -7.71 -11.59
CA GLN A 176 -5.87 -6.32 -11.55
C GLN A 176 -4.77 -5.41 -10.98
N MET A 177 -4.37 -5.62 -9.75
CA MET A 177 -3.38 -4.77 -9.08
C MET A 177 -2.01 -4.87 -9.74
N ALA A 178 -1.57 -6.07 -10.10
CA ALA A 178 -0.22 -6.29 -10.63
C ALA A 178 -0.03 -5.81 -12.07
N LYS A 179 -1.09 -5.78 -12.91
CA LYS A 179 -0.93 -5.67 -14.37
C LYS A 179 -1.49 -4.39 -14.98
N TRP A 180 -2.46 -3.71 -14.37
CA TRP A 180 -3.11 -2.56 -15.01
C TRP A 180 -2.15 -1.43 -15.39
N GLN A 181 -1.16 -1.15 -14.56
CA GLN A 181 -0.18 -0.12 -14.90
C GLN A 181 0.59 -0.49 -16.16
N ALA A 182 1.07 -1.72 -16.28
CA ALA A 182 1.78 -2.19 -17.46
C ALA A 182 0.86 -2.29 -18.68
N MET A 183 -0.34 -2.87 -18.55
CA MET A 183 -1.30 -3.00 -19.66
C MET A 183 -1.77 -1.67 -20.22
N SER A 184 -1.82 -0.62 -19.40
CA SER A 184 -2.17 0.73 -19.84
C SER A 184 -0.98 1.52 -20.43
N GLY A 185 0.19 0.92 -20.58
CA GLY A 185 1.40 1.63 -20.99
C GLY A 185 1.85 2.71 -19.99
N GLY A 186 1.55 2.52 -18.70
CA GLY A 186 1.90 3.46 -17.64
C GLY A 186 0.96 4.67 -17.51
N ILE A 187 -0.14 4.72 -18.27
CA ILE A 187 -1.15 5.78 -18.17
C ILE A 187 -1.85 5.71 -16.82
N LEU A 188 -2.31 4.50 -16.44
CA LEU A 188 -2.89 4.27 -15.14
C LEU A 188 -1.78 4.10 -14.11
N LYS A 189 -1.87 4.85 -13.05
CA LYS A 189 -1.02 4.65 -11.88
C LYS A 189 -1.71 3.71 -10.90
N MET A 190 -0.92 2.94 -10.16
CA MET A 190 -1.44 1.97 -9.20
C MET A 190 -0.78 2.18 -7.83
N PRO A 191 -0.98 3.37 -7.18
CA PRO A 191 -0.38 3.67 -5.88
C PRO A 191 -1.17 3.01 -4.76
N VAL A 192 -1.25 1.69 -4.79
CA VAL A 192 -1.88 0.85 -3.78
C VAL A 192 -0.81 0.06 -3.02
N VAL A 193 -0.97 0.02 -1.71
CA VAL A 193 -0.22 -0.86 -0.83
C VAL A 193 -1.17 -1.88 -0.24
N LEU A 194 -0.97 -3.14 -0.57
CA LEU A 194 -1.66 -4.25 0.07
C LEU A 194 -0.82 -4.69 1.28
N ARG A 195 -1.33 -4.42 2.47
CA ARG A 195 -0.74 -4.89 3.72
C ARG A 195 -1.38 -6.22 4.13
N VAL A 196 -0.57 -7.23 4.26
CA VAL A 196 -1.02 -8.57 4.63
C VAL A 196 -0.30 -9.02 5.90
N ALA A 197 -1.05 -9.49 6.90
CA ALA A 197 -0.45 -10.06 8.09
C ALA A 197 -0.06 -11.51 7.83
N VAL A 198 1.16 -11.86 8.20
CA VAL A 198 1.61 -13.25 8.25
C VAL A 198 1.61 -13.69 9.69
N GLY A 199 0.77 -14.70 10.01
CA GLY A 199 0.58 -15.15 11.37
C GLY A 199 1.62 -16.15 11.82
N CYS A 200 1.96 -16.09 13.10
CA CYS A 200 2.52 -17.23 13.79
C CYS A 200 1.77 -17.40 15.11
N LYS A 201 1.57 -18.65 15.54
CA LYS A 201 0.86 -19.01 16.80
C LYS A 201 -0.67 -18.81 16.78
N TYR A 202 -1.29 -18.62 15.61
CA TYR A 202 -2.74 -18.53 15.47
C TYR A 202 -3.37 -19.80 14.86
N GLY A 203 -2.73 -20.93 15.04
CA GLY A 203 -3.13 -22.21 14.46
C GLY A 203 -2.61 -22.38 13.04
N ALA A 204 -2.79 -23.58 12.49
CA ALA A 204 -2.28 -23.91 11.17
C ALA A 204 -2.91 -23.07 10.05
N GLN A 205 -4.20 -22.73 10.18
CA GLN A 205 -4.95 -21.97 9.18
C GLN A 205 -4.50 -20.51 9.03
N HIS A 206 -3.83 -19.91 10.05
CA HIS A 206 -3.41 -18.50 10.03
C HIS A 206 -1.90 -18.33 10.14
N SER A 207 -1.15 -19.36 9.73
CA SER A 207 0.32 -19.36 9.79
C SER A 207 0.97 -19.56 8.42
N GLN A 208 0.19 -19.42 7.34
CA GLN A 208 0.70 -19.53 5.98
C GLN A 208 1.45 -18.27 5.57
N GLU A 209 2.50 -18.46 4.80
CA GLU A 209 3.35 -17.41 4.27
C GLU A 209 3.36 -17.51 2.73
N TRP A 210 2.96 -16.42 2.07
CA TRP A 210 2.72 -16.38 0.62
C TRP A 210 3.66 -15.43 -0.12
N THR A 211 4.74 -14.99 0.52
CA THR A 211 5.70 -14.03 -0.04
C THR A 211 6.28 -14.53 -1.37
N ALA A 212 6.61 -15.80 -1.46
CA ALA A 212 7.17 -16.37 -2.70
C ALA A 212 6.18 -16.28 -3.87
N LEU A 213 4.88 -16.50 -3.62
CA LEU A 213 3.85 -16.35 -4.65
C LEU A 213 3.72 -14.89 -5.10
N CYS A 214 3.64 -13.97 -4.15
CA CYS A 214 3.53 -12.54 -4.47
C CYS A 214 4.77 -11.99 -5.18
N ALA A 215 5.96 -12.49 -4.84
CA ALA A 215 7.20 -12.10 -5.49
C ALA A 215 7.37 -12.66 -6.91
N HIS A 216 6.58 -13.68 -7.27
CA HIS A 216 6.63 -14.31 -8.60
C HIS A 216 5.77 -13.58 -9.63
N ILE A 217 4.85 -12.74 -9.21
CA ILE A 217 3.90 -12.02 -10.04
C ILE A 217 4.36 -10.59 -10.24
#